data_10a4560664e5b058983cc2dada26f45d
#
_entry.id   10a4560664e5b058983cc2dada26f45d
#
_cell.length_a   1.000
_cell.length_b   1.000
_cell.length_c   1.000
_cell.angle_alpha   90.00
_cell.angle_beta   90.00
_cell.angle_gamma   90.00
#
_symmetry.space_group_name_H-M   'P 1'
#
loop_
_entity.id
_entity.type
_entity.pdbx_description
1 polymer ?
#
loop_
_entity_poly.entity_id
_entity_poly.type
_entity_poly.pdbx_seq_one_letter_code
_entity_poly.pdbx_strand_id
1 'polypeptide(L)'
;MTHCDGEIIALEPAIRYQLIEGFSPLRITGTNADIIDGIPQAVITVSWSAGINVPEGLYQQLKLGESTTLEKVGTFTLIEVTPPANGARWPTPVVCFEQDPQLMDTARQYAADNNLYFRPDDEEARQS
;
A
#
# COMPACT_ATOMS: atom_id res chain seq x y z
N MET A 1 -5.65 11.46 17.48
CA MET A 1 -6.11 10.93 16.18
C MET A 1 -5.01 11.12 15.15
N THR A 2 -4.65 10.06 14.45
CA THR A 2 -3.57 10.14 13.46
C THR A 2 -4.07 10.79 12.17
N HIS A 3 -3.42 11.85 11.77
CA HIS A 3 -3.76 12.55 10.53
C HIS A 3 -3.21 11.80 9.33
N CYS A 4 -3.99 11.73 8.25
CA CYS A 4 -3.58 11.07 7.01
C CYS A 4 -3.76 12.02 5.83
N ASP A 5 -2.65 12.42 5.21
CA ASP A 5 -2.68 13.26 4.01
C ASP A 5 -2.79 12.44 2.72
N GLY A 6 -2.82 11.11 2.84
CA GLY A 6 -2.92 10.20 1.71
C GLY A 6 -4.20 9.40 1.73
N GLU A 7 -4.10 8.14 1.36
CA GLU A 7 -5.22 7.22 1.29
C GLU A 7 -5.26 6.32 2.52
N ILE A 8 -6.44 6.15 3.12
CA ILE A 8 -6.63 5.24 4.23
C ILE A 8 -7.05 3.88 3.68
N ILE A 9 -6.28 2.84 3.99
CA ILE A 9 -6.46 1.51 3.42
C ILE A 9 -6.60 0.46 4.53
N ALA A 10 -7.70 -0.29 4.50
CA ALA A 10 -7.86 -1.47 5.34
C ALA A 10 -7.27 -2.69 4.62
N LEU A 11 -6.30 -3.35 5.24
CA LEU A 11 -5.61 -4.49 4.63
C LEU A 11 -6.28 -5.81 5.04
N GLU A 12 -7.10 -6.37 4.15
CA GLU A 12 -7.92 -7.57 4.39
C GLU A 12 -7.65 -8.69 3.36
N PRO A 13 -6.55 -9.43 3.42
CA PRO A 13 -5.26 -9.11 4.00
C PRO A 13 -4.38 -8.27 3.09
N ALA A 14 -4.77 -8.06 1.82
CA ALA A 14 -3.93 -7.41 0.84
C ALA A 14 -4.71 -6.48 -0.07
N ILE A 15 -4.02 -5.44 -0.51
CA ILE A 15 -4.51 -4.54 -1.56
C ILE A 15 -3.53 -4.61 -2.73
N ARG A 16 -4.05 -4.71 -3.93
CA ARG A 16 -3.27 -4.70 -5.17
C ARG A 16 -3.66 -3.50 -6.01
N TYR A 17 -2.69 -2.71 -6.38
CA TYR A 17 -2.91 -1.57 -7.25
C TYR A 17 -2.64 -1.95 -8.69
N GLN A 18 -3.71 -2.07 -9.48
CA GLN A 18 -3.62 -2.38 -10.90
C GLN A 18 -3.39 -1.09 -11.70
N LEU A 19 -2.17 -0.57 -11.61
CA LEU A 19 -1.78 0.64 -12.33
C LEU A 19 -1.57 0.40 -13.83
N ILE A 20 -1.36 -0.85 -14.21
CA ILE A 20 -1.09 -1.25 -15.58
C ILE A 20 -2.08 -2.37 -15.93
N GLU A 21 -2.66 -2.34 -17.12
CA GLU A 21 -3.63 -3.35 -17.52
C GLU A 21 -3.02 -4.74 -17.48
N GLY A 22 -3.70 -5.66 -16.78
CA GLY A 22 -3.25 -7.03 -16.62
C GLY A 22 -2.10 -7.23 -15.65
N PHE A 23 -1.72 -6.18 -14.91
CA PHE A 23 -0.54 -6.22 -14.06
C PHE A 23 -0.74 -5.36 -12.81
N SER A 24 -0.39 -5.91 -11.66
CA SER A 24 -0.49 -5.20 -10.38
C SER A 24 0.90 -4.99 -9.79
N PRO A 25 1.58 -3.88 -10.16
CA PRO A 25 2.97 -3.68 -9.73
C PRO A 25 3.13 -3.36 -8.24
N LEU A 26 2.09 -2.81 -7.62
CA LEU A 26 2.13 -2.47 -6.21
C LEU A 26 1.18 -3.36 -5.42
N ARG A 27 1.72 -4.04 -4.42
CA ARG A 27 0.94 -4.87 -3.51
C ARG A 27 1.29 -4.53 -2.07
N ILE A 28 0.27 -4.28 -1.25
CA ILE A 28 0.42 -3.98 0.17
C ILE A 28 -0.31 -5.05 0.96
N THR A 29 0.38 -5.68 1.90
CA THR A 29 -0.18 -6.77 2.70
C THR A 29 -0.01 -6.46 4.18
N GLY A 30 -1.05 -6.71 4.99
CA GLY A 30 -0.97 -6.63 6.44
C GLY A 30 -1.13 -8.00 7.06
N THR A 31 -0.23 -8.37 7.96
CA THR A 31 -0.27 -9.65 8.65
C THR A 31 0.06 -9.47 10.13
N ASN A 32 -0.20 -10.52 10.93
CA ASN A 32 0.13 -10.54 12.36
C ASN A 32 -0.41 -9.32 13.12
N ALA A 33 -1.59 -8.83 12.70
CA ALA A 33 -2.25 -7.74 13.40
C ALA A 33 -2.74 -8.23 14.75
N ASP A 34 -2.40 -7.52 15.82
CA ASP A 34 -2.77 -7.90 17.17
C ASP A 34 -2.62 -6.69 18.11
N ILE A 35 -3.12 -6.86 19.32
CA ILE A 35 -2.93 -5.88 20.39
C ILE A 35 -2.07 -6.57 21.45
N ILE A 36 -0.82 -6.16 21.56
CA ILE A 36 0.15 -6.74 22.49
C ILE A 36 0.47 -5.73 23.57
N ASP A 37 0.23 -6.09 24.84
CA ASP A 37 0.40 -5.21 25.98
C ASP A 37 -0.33 -3.88 25.83
N GLY A 38 -1.53 -3.93 25.24
CA GLY A 38 -2.36 -2.75 25.00
C GLY A 38 -1.95 -1.92 23.79
N ILE A 39 -0.96 -2.35 23.04
CA ILE A 39 -0.46 -1.60 21.87
C ILE A 39 -0.87 -2.33 20.59
N PRO A 40 -1.69 -1.69 19.74
CA PRO A 40 -1.98 -2.27 18.42
C PRO A 40 -0.75 -2.29 17.55
N GLN A 41 -0.52 -3.40 16.85
CA GLN A 41 0.63 -3.55 15.96
C GLN A 41 0.33 -4.53 14.83
N ALA A 42 1.07 -4.43 13.74
CA ALA A 42 0.92 -5.32 12.60
C ALA A 42 2.20 -5.30 11.78
N VAL A 43 2.38 -6.35 10.96
CA VAL A 43 3.47 -6.39 9.98
C VAL A 43 2.93 -5.92 8.64
N ILE A 44 3.60 -4.95 8.04
CA ILE A 44 3.25 -4.41 6.72
C ILE A 44 4.30 -4.88 5.73
N THR A 45 3.84 -5.49 4.65
CA THR A 45 4.71 -5.96 3.57
C THR A 45 4.29 -5.23 2.31
N VAL A 46 5.26 -4.63 1.62
CA VAL A 46 5.02 -3.89 0.39
C VAL A 46 5.93 -4.45 -0.68
N SER A 47 5.38 -4.77 -1.85
CA SER A 47 6.16 -5.19 -3.00
C SER A 47 5.89 -4.28 -4.19
N TRP A 48 6.93 -4.00 -4.95
CA TRP A 48 6.88 -3.17 -6.15
C TRP A 48 7.65 -3.86 -7.25
N SER A 49 7.02 -4.06 -8.39
CA SER A 49 7.60 -4.86 -9.48
C SER A 49 7.63 -4.15 -10.83
N ALA A 50 7.35 -2.85 -10.88
CA ALA A 50 7.38 -2.09 -12.12
C ALA A 50 8.66 -1.27 -12.23
N GLY A 51 9.56 -1.70 -13.11
CA GLY A 51 10.76 -0.94 -13.42
C GLY A 51 12.05 -1.71 -13.17
N ILE A 52 13.12 -1.09 -13.63
CA ILE A 52 14.49 -1.55 -13.41
C ILE A 52 15.02 -0.76 -12.22
N ASN A 53 15.84 -1.37 -11.39
CA ASN A 53 16.41 -0.72 -10.20
C ASN A 53 15.34 -0.27 -9.18
N VAL A 54 14.24 -1.02 -9.10
CA VAL A 54 13.26 -0.78 -8.03
C VAL A 54 13.86 -1.23 -6.71
N PRO A 55 13.53 -0.57 -5.60
CA PRO A 55 13.99 -1.03 -4.30
C PRO A 55 13.38 -2.40 -4.00
N GLU A 56 14.11 -3.20 -3.23
CA GLU A 56 13.55 -4.45 -2.74
C GLU A 56 12.31 -4.15 -1.93
N GLY A 57 11.42 -5.13 -1.84
CA GLY A 57 10.20 -4.98 -1.08
C GLY A 57 10.46 -4.63 0.38
N LEU A 58 9.44 -4.11 1.03
CA LEU A 58 9.47 -3.68 2.42
C LEU A 58 8.77 -4.74 3.28
N TYR A 59 9.37 -5.08 4.42
CA TYR A 59 8.76 -5.93 5.43
C TYR A 59 9.05 -5.29 6.78
N GLN A 60 8.03 -4.74 7.44
CA GLN A 60 8.24 -3.97 8.66
C GLN A 60 7.11 -4.17 9.66
N GLN A 61 7.48 -4.48 10.90
CA GLN A 61 6.53 -4.46 12.00
C GLN A 61 6.33 -3.02 12.47
N LEU A 62 5.08 -2.58 12.52
CA LEU A 62 4.72 -1.24 12.98
C LEU A 62 3.82 -1.32 14.19
N LYS A 63 4.06 -0.46 15.17
CA LYS A 63 3.12 -0.17 16.24
C LYS A 63 2.24 1.00 15.82
N LEU A 64 1.12 1.17 16.49
CA LEU A 64 0.20 2.25 16.20
C LEU A 64 0.92 3.59 16.16
N GLY A 65 0.76 4.34 15.07
CA GLY A 65 1.39 5.65 14.88
C GLY A 65 2.77 5.60 14.25
N GLU A 66 3.38 4.42 14.14
CA GLU A 66 4.70 4.29 13.51
C GLU A 66 4.58 4.25 11.99
N SER A 67 5.61 4.76 11.33
CA SER A 67 5.66 4.82 9.87
C SER A 67 6.89 4.11 9.33
N THR A 68 6.78 3.67 8.07
CA THR A 68 7.91 3.14 7.32
C THR A 68 7.79 3.64 5.87
N THR A 69 8.92 3.81 5.21
CA THR A 69 8.96 4.36 3.85
C THR A 69 9.66 3.40 2.91
N LEU A 70 9.02 3.14 1.77
CA LEU A 70 9.67 2.46 0.63
C LEU A 70 9.97 3.53 -0.41
N GLU A 71 11.26 3.72 -0.69
CA GLU A 71 11.72 4.77 -1.60
C GLU A 71 11.03 4.67 -2.96
N LYS A 72 10.58 5.80 -3.49
CA LYS A 72 9.87 5.94 -4.78
C LYS A 72 8.46 5.36 -4.79
N VAL A 73 8.00 4.78 -3.69
CA VAL A 73 6.65 4.23 -3.59
C VAL A 73 5.80 5.05 -2.62
N GLY A 74 6.29 5.24 -1.39
CA GLY A 74 5.57 6.07 -0.43
C GLY A 74 5.82 5.68 1.01
N THR A 75 5.08 6.35 1.90
CA THR A 75 5.16 6.16 3.35
C THR A 75 3.88 5.50 3.86
N PHE A 76 4.06 4.51 4.71
CA PHE A 76 2.96 3.73 5.30
C PHE A 76 2.97 3.95 6.81
N THR A 77 1.85 4.38 7.36
CA THR A 77 1.68 4.60 8.80
C THR A 77 0.55 3.71 9.31
N LEU A 78 0.80 2.96 10.37
CA LEU A 78 -0.26 2.17 11.00
C LEU A 78 -1.14 3.11 11.83
N ILE A 79 -2.40 3.28 11.42
CA ILE A 79 -3.31 4.22 12.09
C ILE A 79 -4.39 3.52 12.92
N GLU A 80 -4.65 2.25 12.67
CA GLU A 80 -5.65 1.50 13.42
C GLU A 80 -5.43 0.00 13.23
N VAL A 81 -5.85 -0.77 14.22
CA VAL A 81 -6.05 -2.21 14.09
C VAL A 81 -7.49 -2.48 14.45
N THR A 82 -8.33 -2.75 13.45
CA THR A 82 -9.76 -2.96 13.64
C THR A 82 -10.01 -4.36 14.19
N PRO A 83 -10.79 -4.51 15.28
CA PRO A 83 -11.14 -5.83 15.80
C PRO A 83 -11.83 -6.70 14.75
N PRO A 84 -11.70 -8.03 14.83
CA PRO A 84 -12.34 -8.90 13.85
C PRO A 84 -13.85 -8.73 13.87
N ALA A 85 -14.42 -8.61 12.66
CA ALA A 85 -15.89 -8.61 12.51
C ALA A 85 -16.42 -10.03 12.68
N ASN A 86 -17.77 -10.16 12.75
CA ASN A 86 -18.42 -11.46 12.89
C ASN A 86 -17.94 -12.41 11.78
N GLY A 87 -17.41 -13.55 12.20
CA GLY A 87 -16.89 -14.57 11.28
C GLY A 87 -15.45 -14.37 10.85
N ALA A 88 -14.87 -13.22 11.12
CA ALA A 88 -13.46 -12.98 10.83
C ALA A 88 -12.59 -13.56 11.95
N ARG A 89 -11.43 -14.10 11.59
CA ARG A 89 -10.53 -14.73 12.54
C ARG A 89 -9.47 -13.76 13.08
N TRP A 90 -9.12 -12.74 12.31
CA TRP A 90 -7.98 -11.86 12.61
C TRP A 90 -8.39 -10.40 12.59
N PRO A 91 -7.74 -9.57 13.44
CA PRO A 91 -7.89 -8.11 13.32
C PRO A 91 -7.36 -7.62 11.98
N THR A 92 -7.90 -6.48 11.53
CA THR A 92 -7.51 -5.88 10.26
C THR A 92 -6.64 -4.66 10.50
N PRO A 93 -5.40 -4.63 9.99
CA PRO A 93 -4.59 -3.41 10.07
C PRO A 93 -5.09 -2.37 9.08
N VAL A 94 -5.12 -1.11 9.52
CA VAL A 94 -5.50 0.02 8.68
C VAL A 94 -4.32 0.96 8.62
N VAL A 95 -3.90 1.28 7.40
CA VAL A 95 -2.71 2.12 7.17
C VAL A 95 -3.07 3.38 6.41
N CYS A 96 -2.29 4.44 6.68
CA CYS A 96 -2.29 5.64 5.85
C CYS A 96 -1.17 5.50 4.83
N PHE A 97 -1.51 5.50 3.56
CA PHE A 97 -0.52 5.44 2.48
C PHE A 97 -0.37 6.82 1.86
N GLU A 98 0.77 7.43 2.09
CA GLU A 98 1.13 8.71 1.49
C GLU A 98 2.06 8.42 0.30
N GLN A 99 1.51 8.53 -0.90
CA GLN A 99 2.18 8.15 -2.12
C GLN A 99 3.36 9.07 -2.44
N ASP A 100 4.50 8.46 -2.82
CA ASP A 100 5.63 9.24 -3.32
C ASP A 100 5.25 9.86 -4.67
N PRO A 101 5.58 11.14 -4.92
CA PRO A 101 5.26 11.76 -6.21
C PRO A 101 5.83 11.04 -7.43
N GLN A 102 6.91 10.27 -7.25
CA GLN A 102 7.54 9.53 -8.35
C GLN A 102 6.85 8.21 -8.69
N LEU A 103 5.93 7.74 -7.84
CA LEU A 103 5.30 6.42 -8.03
C LEU A 103 4.58 6.33 -9.39
N MET A 104 3.73 7.30 -9.69
CA MET A 104 2.98 7.28 -10.94
C MET A 104 3.87 7.46 -12.15
N ASP A 105 4.90 8.31 -12.05
CA ASP A 105 5.85 8.51 -13.14
C ASP A 105 6.63 7.24 -13.43
N THR A 106 7.04 6.51 -12.39
CA THR A 106 7.77 5.25 -12.55
C THR A 106 6.89 4.19 -13.21
N ALA A 107 5.63 4.08 -12.79
CA ALA A 107 4.69 3.14 -13.38
C ALA A 107 4.38 3.49 -14.84
N ARG A 108 4.18 4.76 -15.13
CA ARG A 108 3.90 5.25 -16.49
C ARG A 108 5.08 4.96 -17.42
N GLN A 109 6.30 5.19 -16.96
CA GLN A 109 7.50 4.94 -17.75
C GLN A 109 7.67 3.44 -18.04
N TYR A 110 7.44 2.60 -17.02
CA TYR A 110 7.49 1.15 -17.20
C TYR A 110 6.47 0.69 -18.25
N ALA A 111 5.25 1.20 -18.18
CA ALA A 111 4.20 0.85 -19.13
C ALA A 111 4.60 1.26 -20.56
N ALA A 112 5.14 2.47 -20.73
CA ALA A 112 5.58 2.95 -22.03
C ALA A 112 6.72 2.10 -22.59
N ASP A 113 7.70 1.74 -21.76
CA ASP A 113 8.86 0.95 -22.18
C ASP A 113 8.50 -0.48 -22.59
N ASN A 114 7.37 -0.99 -22.12
CA ASN A 114 6.93 -2.36 -22.37
C ASN A 114 5.64 -2.45 -23.21
N ASN A 115 5.21 -1.34 -23.79
CA ASN A 115 3.97 -1.27 -24.59
C ASN A 115 2.75 -1.73 -23.80
N LEU A 116 2.66 -1.35 -22.54
CA LEU A 116 1.53 -1.68 -21.68
C LEU A 116 0.67 -0.43 -21.46
N TYR A 117 -0.61 -0.66 -21.22
CA TYR A 117 -1.55 0.42 -20.97
C TYR A 117 -1.49 0.88 -19.51
N PHE A 118 -1.33 2.19 -19.30
CA PHE A 118 -1.31 2.79 -17.96
C PHE A 118 -2.73 3.19 -17.56
N ARG A 119 -3.31 2.45 -16.62
CA ARG A 119 -4.73 2.58 -16.26
C ARG A 119 -5.15 3.93 -15.68
N PRO A 120 -4.34 4.62 -14.87
CA PRO A 120 -4.75 5.94 -14.38
C PRO A 120 -5.09 6.94 -15.47
N ASP A 121 -4.48 6.84 -16.67
CA ASP A 121 -4.82 7.72 -17.79
C ASP A 121 -6.27 7.52 -18.24
N ASP A 122 -6.77 6.28 -18.20
CA ASP A 122 -8.16 5.97 -18.53
C ASP A 122 -9.12 6.56 -17.50
N GLU A 123 -8.79 6.46 -16.23
CA GLU A 123 -9.61 7.02 -15.17
C GLU A 123 -9.69 8.54 -15.26
N GLU A 124 -8.58 9.20 -15.55
CA GLU A 124 -8.55 10.66 -15.76
C GLU A 124 -9.45 11.05 -16.93
N ALA A 125 -9.40 10.30 -18.02
CA ALA A 125 -10.24 10.55 -19.18
C ALA A 125 -11.73 10.44 -18.85
N ARG A 126 -12.11 9.52 -17.97
CA ARG A 126 -13.49 9.35 -17.55
C ARG A 126 -13.99 10.46 -16.65
N GLN A 127 -13.10 11.12 -15.92
CA GLN A 127 -13.44 12.18 -14.99
C GLN A 127 -13.52 13.56 -15.65
N SER A 128 -13.01 13.69 -16.84
CA SER A 128 -12.97 14.98 -17.54
C SER A 128 -14.19 15.24 -18.46
#